data_23ca584fcf2756c0f69f11999abe49f7
#
_entry.id   23ca584fcf2756c0f69f11999abe49f7
#
_cell.length_a   1.000
_cell.length_b   1.000
_cell.length_c   1.000
_cell.angle_alpha   90.00
_cell.angle_beta   90.00
_cell.angle_gamma   90.00
#
_symmetry.space_group_name_H-M   'P 1'
#
loop_
_entity.id
_entity.type
_entity.pdbx_description
1 polymer ?
#
loop_
_entity_poly.entity_id
_entity_poly.type
_entity_poly.pdbx_seq_one_letter_code
_entity_poly.pdbx_strand_id
1 'polypeptide(L)'
;MKANKILLGLALSLSALTACSGGRSEQSAQDSTAQPSASVVANPDSLPYRIAKNYFAAEDSLPATLTSEEELNRHLGMATTMADKPTEIDWQREFVIPVVLPATTISTEILPVRLKKDAEGNLVLTYKVQRGEDMKTAEIRPFTAIIVSRDFLAPVRLEEAN
;
A
#
# COMPACT_ATOMS: atom_id res chain seq x y z
N MET A 1 -29.60 50.55 -8.49
CA MET A 1 -31.04 50.52 -8.84
C MET A 1 -31.32 49.06 -9.20
N LYS A 2 -32.00 48.27 -8.52
CA LYS A 2 -33.27 48.09 -7.90
C LYS A 2 -33.19 47.01 -6.82
N ALA A 3 -33.61 47.34 -5.62
CA ALA A 3 -33.91 46.44 -4.56
C ALA A 3 -35.23 45.72 -4.85
N ASN A 4 -35.35 44.49 -4.36
CA ASN A 4 -36.66 43.94 -4.04
C ASN A 4 -36.60 43.13 -2.73
N LYS A 5 -37.29 43.65 -1.75
CA LYS A 5 -37.66 43.07 -0.46
C LYS A 5 -38.93 42.23 -0.62
N ILE A 6 -39.26 41.54 0.48
CA ILE A 6 -40.59 41.03 0.89
C ILE A 6 -40.66 39.47 0.86
N LEU A 7 -41.13 38.69 1.82
CA LEU A 7 -41.82 38.82 3.12
C LEU A 7 -41.75 37.43 3.80
N LEU A 8 -41.40 37.30 5.01
CA LEU A 8 -42.21 37.02 6.22
C LEU A 8 -43.25 35.90 6.10
N GLY A 9 -43.01 34.78 6.76
CA GLY A 9 -43.97 33.69 7.00
C GLY A 9 -43.62 32.90 8.27
N LEU A 10 -44.19 33.37 9.37
CA LEU A 10 -44.17 32.79 10.72
C LEU A 10 -45.25 31.72 10.83
N ALA A 11 -44.92 30.50 11.24
CA ALA A 11 -45.90 29.52 11.73
C ALA A 11 -45.31 28.68 12.86
N LEU A 12 -45.71 29.00 14.08
CA LEU A 12 -45.59 28.16 15.26
C LEU A 12 -46.55 26.98 15.13
N SER A 13 -46.11 25.78 15.48
CA SER A 13 -46.97 24.74 16.02
C SER A 13 -46.20 23.91 17.05
N LEU A 14 -46.56 24.14 18.34
CA LEU A 14 -46.28 23.25 19.45
C LEU A 14 -47.07 21.95 19.30
N SER A 15 -46.46 20.81 19.53
CA SER A 15 -47.12 19.61 20.02
C SER A 15 -46.15 18.82 20.88
N ALA A 16 -46.57 18.61 22.14
CA ALA A 16 -45.81 17.97 23.20
C ALA A 16 -46.07 16.46 23.28
N LEU A 17 -45.10 15.77 23.87
CA LEU A 17 -45.14 14.56 24.71
C LEU A 17 -45.53 13.23 24.07
N THR A 18 -44.57 12.29 24.02
CA THR A 18 -44.67 11.08 24.88
C THR A 18 -43.30 10.43 25.06
N ALA A 19 -42.95 10.20 26.30
CA ALA A 19 -41.79 9.42 26.72
C ALA A 19 -42.08 7.92 26.52
N CYS A 20 -41.07 7.19 25.99
CA CYS A 20 -40.90 5.79 26.29
C CYS A 20 -39.40 5.45 26.26
N SER A 21 -38.98 5.00 27.44
CA SER A 21 -37.67 4.48 27.73
C SER A 21 -37.36 3.23 26.90
N GLY A 22 -36.15 3.12 26.40
CA GLY A 22 -35.65 1.91 25.77
C GLY A 22 -34.28 2.21 25.18
N GLY A 23 -33.22 1.91 25.93
CA GLY A 23 -31.86 2.09 25.49
C GLY A 23 -31.57 1.28 24.23
N ARG A 24 -30.98 1.93 23.24
CA ARG A 24 -30.21 1.29 22.20
C ARG A 24 -29.23 2.28 21.59
N SER A 25 -28.01 1.92 21.70
CA SER A 25 -26.81 2.48 21.14
C SER A 25 -27.02 3.32 19.87
N GLU A 26 -26.62 4.58 19.93
CA GLU A 26 -26.37 5.41 18.77
C GLU A 26 -25.22 4.80 17.97
N GLN A 27 -25.58 4.18 16.90
CA GLN A 27 -24.65 3.73 15.88
C GLN A 27 -24.42 4.92 14.94
N SER A 28 -23.40 5.70 15.23
CA SER A 28 -22.84 6.66 14.30
C SER A 28 -22.50 5.93 13.02
N ALA A 29 -23.25 6.19 11.97
CA ALA A 29 -22.87 5.82 10.62
C ALA A 29 -21.60 6.63 10.26
N GLN A 30 -20.45 6.10 10.59
CA GLN A 30 -19.21 6.49 9.94
C GLN A 30 -19.24 5.88 8.54
N ASP A 31 -19.43 6.75 7.58
CA ASP A 31 -19.15 6.49 6.17
C ASP A 31 -17.64 6.19 6.05
N SER A 32 -17.29 4.93 6.29
CA SER A 32 -15.95 4.42 6.05
C SER A 32 -15.87 4.08 4.58
N THR A 33 -15.41 5.04 3.81
CA THR A 33 -14.81 4.75 2.50
C THR A 33 -13.70 3.74 2.72
N ALA A 34 -14.02 2.47 2.54
CA ALA A 34 -13.07 1.38 2.65
C ALA A 34 -12.06 1.49 1.50
N GLN A 35 -10.99 2.21 1.75
CA GLN A 35 -9.77 2.11 0.98
C GLN A 35 -9.26 0.66 1.13
N PRO A 36 -8.90 -0.05 0.04
CA PRO A 36 -8.36 -1.39 0.15
C PRO A 36 -7.07 -1.33 0.98
N SER A 37 -7.17 -1.76 2.22
CA SER A 37 -6.06 -1.80 3.16
C SER A 37 -5.04 -2.81 2.63
N ALA A 38 -4.01 -2.33 1.95
CA ALA A 38 -2.79 -3.10 1.76
C ALA A 38 -2.30 -3.48 3.16
N SER A 39 -2.21 -4.78 3.43
CA SER A 39 -1.86 -5.30 4.75
C SER A 39 -0.52 -4.74 5.19
N VAL A 40 -0.53 -3.90 6.23
CA VAL A 40 0.70 -3.43 6.88
C VAL A 40 1.30 -4.64 7.59
N VAL A 41 2.52 -4.99 7.23
CA VAL A 41 3.26 -6.04 7.93
C VAL A 41 3.77 -5.47 9.25
N ALA A 42 3.10 -5.80 10.34
CA ALA A 42 3.47 -5.36 11.68
C ALA A 42 4.41 -6.40 12.32
N ASN A 43 5.69 -6.14 12.26
CA ASN A 43 6.69 -6.84 13.06
C ASN A 43 7.26 -5.82 14.06
N PRO A 44 7.25 -6.07 15.40
CA PRO A 44 7.70 -5.11 16.39
C PRO A 44 9.16 -4.65 16.22
N ASP A 45 9.98 -5.49 15.59
CA ASP A 45 11.39 -5.20 15.31
C ASP A 45 11.62 -4.67 13.88
N SER A 46 10.56 -4.23 13.19
CA SER A 46 10.61 -3.77 11.80
C SER A 46 10.00 -2.38 11.66
N LEU A 47 10.57 -1.55 10.82
CA LEU A 47 9.88 -0.36 10.31
C LEU A 47 8.63 -0.80 9.53
N PRO A 48 7.55 -0.02 9.61
CA PRO A 48 6.31 -0.35 8.91
C PRO A 48 6.48 -0.26 7.39
N TYR A 49 5.93 -1.23 6.68
CA TYR A 49 5.85 -1.22 5.22
C TYR A 49 4.58 -1.93 4.75
N ARG A 50 4.21 -1.68 3.50
CA ARG A 50 3.12 -2.37 2.78
C ARG A 50 3.71 -3.12 1.58
N ILE A 51 3.11 -4.25 1.21
CA ILE A 51 3.50 -4.95 -0.02
C ILE A 51 2.85 -4.24 -1.23
N ALA A 52 3.65 -3.92 -2.23
CA ALA A 52 3.17 -3.46 -3.52
C ALA A 52 2.68 -4.66 -4.36
N LYS A 53 1.38 -4.81 -4.52
CA LYS A 53 0.76 -5.90 -5.27
C LYS A 53 0.51 -5.50 -6.72
N ASN A 54 0.47 -6.50 -7.60
CA ASN A 54 0.12 -6.35 -9.01
C ASN A 54 1.11 -5.50 -9.82
N TYR A 55 2.40 -5.65 -9.48
CA TYR A 55 3.53 -5.16 -10.26
C TYR A 55 4.45 -6.32 -10.62
N PHE A 56 5.21 -6.16 -11.68
CA PHE A 56 6.27 -7.11 -12.09
C PHE A 56 7.49 -6.35 -12.61
N ALA A 57 8.67 -6.95 -12.48
CA ALA A 57 9.90 -6.35 -12.98
C ALA A 57 9.99 -6.49 -14.49
N ALA A 58 10.27 -5.40 -15.19
CA ALA A 58 10.55 -5.40 -16.63
C ALA A 58 12.00 -5.81 -16.94
N GLU A 59 12.91 -5.64 -15.98
CA GLU A 59 14.36 -5.84 -16.13
C GLU A 59 14.90 -6.73 -15.02
N ASP A 60 16.10 -7.31 -15.24
CA ASP A 60 16.78 -8.17 -14.27
C ASP A 60 17.51 -7.39 -13.15
N SER A 61 17.67 -6.09 -13.35
CA SER A 61 18.30 -5.20 -12.39
C SER A 61 17.48 -3.94 -12.22
N LEU A 62 17.19 -3.61 -10.98
CA LEU A 62 16.37 -2.45 -10.63
C LEU A 62 17.15 -1.49 -9.74
N PRO A 63 16.82 -0.18 -9.74
CA PRO A 63 17.31 0.75 -8.74
C PRO A 63 16.99 0.26 -7.32
N ALA A 64 17.84 0.57 -6.36
CA ALA A 64 17.61 0.17 -4.96
C ALA A 64 16.32 0.79 -4.37
N THR A 65 15.90 1.93 -4.91
CA THR A 65 14.66 2.62 -4.54
C THR A 65 14.02 3.23 -5.77
N LEU A 66 12.68 3.30 -5.80
CA LEU A 66 11.91 4.06 -6.77
C LEU A 66 11.18 5.18 -6.01
N THR A 67 11.36 6.41 -6.43
CA THR A 67 10.91 7.60 -5.70
C THR A 67 9.86 8.41 -6.45
N SER A 68 9.51 7.98 -7.65
CA SER A 68 8.50 8.63 -8.48
C SER A 68 7.71 7.63 -9.32
N GLU A 69 6.55 8.05 -9.77
CA GLU A 69 5.72 7.29 -10.70
C GLU A 69 6.44 7.06 -12.03
N GLU A 70 7.23 8.04 -12.50
CA GLU A 70 8.00 7.92 -13.73
C GLU A 70 9.06 6.82 -13.62
N GLU A 71 9.80 6.75 -12.50
CA GLU A 71 10.76 5.68 -12.25
C GLU A 71 10.05 4.32 -12.16
N LEU A 72 8.92 4.26 -11.47
CA LEU A 72 8.14 3.04 -11.39
C LEU A 72 7.72 2.56 -12.78
N ASN A 73 7.13 3.41 -13.60
CA ASN A 73 6.64 3.07 -14.93
C ASN A 73 7.78 2.71 -15.92
N ARG A 74 9.01 3.19 -15.66
CA ARG A 74 10.18 2.83 -16.46
C ARG A 74 10.66 1.42 -16.18
N HIS A 75 10.61 0.98 -14.93
CA HIS A 75 11.24 -0.25 -14.48
C HIS A 75 10.25 -1.37 -14.16
N LEU A 76 9.01 -1.04 -13.86
CA LEU A 76 7.97 -2.00 -13.50
C LEU A 76 6.79 -1.96 -14.47
N GLY A 77 6.26 -3.13 -14.76
CA GLY A 77 4.96 -3.27 -15.40
C GLY A 77 3.85 -3.44 -14.37
N MET A 78 2.62 -3.07 -14.75
CA MET A 78 1.43 -3.26 -13.95
C MET A 78 0.63 -4.46 -14.44
N ALA A 79 0.31 -5.38 -13.53
CA ALA A 79 -0.58 -6.50 -13.78
C ALA A 79 -1.99 -6.12 -13.31
N THR A 80 -2.86 -5.75 -14.23
CA THR A 80 -4.24 -5.41 -13.92
C THR A 80 -5.15 -6.56 -14.33
N THR A 81 -5.94 -7.06 -13.41
CA THR A 81 -7.05 -7.99 -13.68
C THR A 81 -8.38 -7.29 -13.44
N MET A 82 -9.50 -7.93 -13.83
CA MET A 82 -10.83 -7.37 -13.58
C MET A 82 -11.13 -7.19 -12.07
N ALA A 83 -10.48 -7.98 -11.21
CA ALA A 83 -10.72 -8.00 -9.77
C ALA A 83 -9.65 -7.24 -8.97
N ASP A 84 -8.41 -7.15 -9.48
CA ASP A 84 -7.28 -6.66 -8.72
C ASP A 84 -6.55 -5.53 -9.48
N LYS A 85 -6.46 -4.39 -8.82
CA LYS A 85 -5.68 -3.22 -9.28
C LYS A 85 -4.31 -3.20 -8.62
N PRO A 86 -3.31 -2.58 -9.26
CA PRO A 86 -2.04 -2.28 -8.60
C PRO A 86 -2.24 -1.49 -7.31
N THR A 87 -1.42 -1.78 -6.31
CA THR A 87 -1.44 -1.02 -5.06
C THR A 87 -1.11 0.44 -5.34
N GLU A 88 -1.95 1.36 -4.92
CA GLU A 88 -1.71 2.80 -5.06
C GLU A 88 -0.56 3.25 -4.16
N ILE A 89 0.27 4.15 -4.67
CA ILE A 89 1.45 4.70 -4.01
C ILE A 89 1.32 6.22 -3.96
N ASP A 90 1.39 6.79 -2.76
CA ASP A 90 1.44 8.24 -2.56
C ASP A 90 2.88 8.73 -2.71
N TRP A 91 3.28 9.10 -3.91
CA TRP A 91 4.63 9.55 -4.23
C TRP A 91 5.10 10.80 -3.47
N GLN A 92 4.23 11.52 -2.82
CA GLN A 92 4.60 12.64 -1.94
C GLN A 92 5.07 12.17 -0.56
N ARG A 93 4.56 11.03 -0.10
CA ARG A 93 4.78 10.49 1.25
C ARG A 93 5.47 9.14 1.28
N GLU A 94 5.55 8.48 0.14
CA GLU A 94 6.02 7.10 0.04
C GLU A 94 7.08 6.94 -1.04
N PHE A 95 7.84 5.88 -0.95
CA PHE A 95 8.75 5.38 -1.96
C PHE A 95 8.72 3.86 -1.97
N VAL A 96 9.28 3.26 -3.01
CA VAL A 96 9.25 1.81 -3.21
C VAL A 96 10.66 1.23 -3.12
N ILE A 97 10.78 0.08 -2.46
CA ILE A 97 12.00 -0.74 -2.46
C ILE A 97 11.67 -2.02 -3.22
N PRO A 98 12.12 -2.17 -4.47
CA PRO A 98 11.93 -3.37 -5.27
C PRO A 98 13.00 -4.41 -4.94
N VAL A 99 12.64 -5.68 -5.05
CA VAL A 99 13.55 -6.84 -5.01
C VAL A 99 13.26 -7.70 -6.21
N VAL A 100 14.26 -7.94 -7.03
CA VAL A 100 14.18 -8.79 -8.22
C VAL A 100 15.29 -9.84 -8.18
N LEU A 101 14.99 -11.04 -8.62
CA LEU A 101 15.95 -12.11 -8.81
C LEU A 101 16.07 -12.45 -10.31
N PRO A 102 17.20 -13.03 -10.73
CA PRO A 102 17.35 -13.49 -12.11
C PRO A 102 16.22 -14.42 -12.53
N ALA A 103 15.90 -14.38 -13.82
CA ALA A 103 14.89 -15.24 -14.41
C ALA A 103 15.22 -16.73 -14.16
N THR A 104 14.20 -17.52 -13.91
CA THR A 104 14.34 -18.94 -13.55
C THR A 104 13.11 -19.74 -13.95
N THR A 105 13.29 -21.05 -14.21
CA THR A 105 12.19 -22.00 -14.40
C THR A 105 11.67 -22.56 -13.06
N ILE A 106 12.37 -22.30 -11.96
CA ILE A 106 11.92 -22.74 -10.62
C ILE A 106 10.86 -21.76 -10.10
N SER A 107 9.70 -22.28 -9.73
CA SER A 107 8.69 -21.49 -9.00
C SER A 107 9.35 -20.84 -7.79
N THR A 108 9.39 -19.52 -7.74
CA THR A 108 10.17 -18.79 -6.73
C THR A 108 9.37 -17.60 -6.24
N GLU A 109 9.24 -17.48 -4.92
CA GLU A 109 8.60 -16.37 -4.22
C GLU A 109 9.60 -15.65 -3.34
N ILE A 110 9.54 -14.32 -3.35
CA ILE A 110 10.35 -13.45 -2.49
C ILE A 110 9.45 -12.90 -1.39
N LEU A 111 9.79 -13.21 -0.13
CA LEU A 111 9.01 -12.83 1.04
C LEU A 111 9.77 -11.78 1.86
N PRO A 112 9.36 -10.50 1.85
CA PRO A 112 9.91 -9.51 2.76
C PRO A 112 9.66 -9.92 4.23
N VAL A 113 10.71 -9.89 5.05
CA VAL A 113 10.67 -10.35 6.45
C VAL A 113 10.73 -9.17 7.40
N ARG A 114 11.69 -8.27 7.16
CA ARG A 114 11.97 -7.16 8.09
C ARG A 114 12.65 -6.01 7.36
N LEU A 115 12.27 -4.79 7.72
CA LEU A 115 12.93 -3.56 7.33
C LEU A 115 13.47 -2.86 8.58
N LYS A 116 14.75 -2.56 8.64
CA LYS A 116 15.36 -1.85 9.78
C LYS A 116 16.39 -0.83 9.32
N LYS A 117 16.78 0.10 10.19
CA LYS A 117 17.98 0.91 10.01
C LYS A 117 19.19 0.19 10.62
N ASP A 118 20.33 0.23 9.92
CA ASP A 118 21.61 -0.19 10.47
C ASP A 118 22.26 0.93 11.34
N ALA A 119 23.45 0.68 11.85
CA ALA A 119 24.17 1.64 12.68
C ALA A 119 24.58 2.90 11.92
N GLU A 120 24.74 2.82 10.62
CA GLU A 120 25.07 3.92 9.70
C GLU A 120 23.82 4.69 9.24
N GLY A 121 22.61 4.23 9.59
CA GLY A 121 21.35 4.84 9.22
C GLY A 121 20.80 4.40 7.87
N ASN A 122 21.44 3.43 7.19
CA ASN A 122 20.91 2.86 5.95
C ASN A 122 19.74 1.93 6.25
N LEU A 123 18.86 1.78 5.28
CA LEU A 123 17.79 0.79 5.33
C LEU A 123 18.31 -0.59 4.94
N VAL A 124 17.99 -1.57 5.75
CA VAL A 124 18.26 -2.98 5.45
C VAL A 124 16.94 -3.72 5.32
N LEU A 125 16.62 -4.15 4.10
CA LEU A 125 15.49 -5.03 3.84
C LEU A 125 15.96 -6.47 3.85
N THR A 126 15.54 -7.23 4.87
CA THR A 126 15.74 -8.67 4.94
C THR A 126 14.57 -9.38 4.27
N TYR A 127 14.86 -10.29 3.36
CA TYR A 127 13.86 -11.10 2.65
C TYR A 127 14.25 -12.57 2.64
N LYS A 128 13.29 -13.46 2.41
CA LYS A 128 13.49 -14.90 2.19
C LYS A 128 13.11 -15.25 0.76
N VAL A 129 13.80 -16.23 0.22
CA VAL A 129 13.48 -16.81 -1.08
C VAL A 129 12.93 -18.21 -0.86
N GLN A 130 11.68 -18.39 -1.23
CA GLN A 130 11.03 -19.69 -1.20
C GLN A 130 10.99 -20.27 -2.61
N ARG A 131 11.66 -21.42 -2.80
CA ARG A 131 11.72 -22.12 -4.08
C ARG A 131 10.78 -23.32 -4.05
N GLY A 132 10.00 -23.48 -5.11
CA GLY A 132 9.07 -24.59 -5.32
C GLY A 132 9.57 -25.53 -6.43
N GLU A 133 8.62 -26.00 -7.23
CA GLU A 133 8.88 -26.97 -8.29
C GLU A 133 9.43 -26.31 -9.57
N ASP A 134 10.13 -27.13 -10.39
CA ASP A 134 10.56 -26.73 -11.71
C ASP A 134 9.38 -26.73 -12.69
N MET A 135 9.06 -25.56 -13.23
CA MET A 135 7.98 -25.33 -14.20
C MET A 135 8.37 -25.75 -15.64
N LYS A 136 9.57 -26.27 -15.82
CA LYS A 136 10.14 -26.80 -17.08
C LYS A 136 10.18 -25.81 -18.25
N THR A 137 9.03 -25.43 -18.77
CA THR A 137 8.92 -24.59 -19.98
C THR A 137 8.51 -23.15 -19.68
N ALA A 138 8.06 -22.86 -18.48
CA ALA A 138 7.71 -21.51 -18.06
C ALA A 138 8.87 -20.85 -17.32
N GLU A 139 9.29 -19.69 -17.78
CA GLU A 139 10.29 -18.87 -17.10
C GLU A 139 9.61 -17.70 -16.39
N ILE A 140 9.99 -17.48 -15.14
CA ILE A 140 9.53 -16.34 -14.36
C ILE A 140 10.71 -15.47 -13.94
N ARG A 141 10.45 -14.19 -13.70
CA ARG A 141 11.35 -13.29 -13.01
C ARG A 141 10.77 -13.03 -11.63
N PRO A 142 11.32 -13.68 -10.57
CA PRO A 142 10.80 -13.47 -9.22
C PRO A 142 10.97 -12.02 -8.82
N PHE A 143 9.89 -11.43 -8.32
CA PHE A 143 9.82 -10.03 -7.97
C PHE A 143 8.94 -9.81 -6.75
N THR A 144 9.33 -8.89 -5.90
CA THR A 144 8.49 -8.29 -4.88
C THR A 144 8.86 -6.83 -4.70
N ALA A 145 7.97 -6.04 -4.16
CA ALA A 145 8.27 -4.66 -3.79
C ALA A 145 7.53 -4.27 -2.52
N ILE A 146 8.15 -3.43 -1.71
CA ILE A 146 7.54 -2.84 -0.53
C ILE A 146 7.42 -1.33 -0.67
N ILE A 147 6.35 -0.78 -0.09
CA ILE A 147 6.06 0.65 -0.02
C ILE A 147 6.39 1.14 1.38
N VAL A 148 7.20 2.18 1.49
CA VAL A 148 7.74 2.70 2.75
C VAL A 148 7.52 4.19 2.83
N SER A 149 7.28 4.73 4.06
CA SER A 149 7.20 6.19 4.26
C SER A 149 8.52 6.88 3.90
N ARG A 150 8.42 8.04 3.25
CA ARG A 150 9.57 8.89 2.94
C ARG A 150 10.32 9.40 4.19
N ASP A 151 9.70 9.37 5.36
CA ASP A 151 10.36 9.70 6.63
C ASP A 151 11.55 8.78 6.92
N PHE A 152 11.57 7.61 6.29
CA PHE A 152 12.65 6.64 6.43
C PHE A 152 13.61 6.62 5.24
N LEU A 153 13.44 7.48 4.23
CA LEU A 153 14.25 7.46 3.01
C LEU A 153 15.74 7.55 3.33
N ALA A 154 16.47 6.53 2.93
CA ALA A 154 17.92 6.38 3.13
C ALA A 154 18.45 5.38 2.09
N PRO A 155 19.79 5.25 1.91
CA PRO A 155 20.35 4.20 1.09
C PRO A 155 19.85 2.82 1.53
N VAL A 156 19.55 1.94 0.57
CA VAL A 156 18.97 0.62 0.84
C VAL A 156 19.98 -0.48 0.55
N ARG A 157 20.05 -1.45 1.46
CA ARG A 157 20.75 -2.72 1.28
C ARG A 157 19.76 -3.86 1.38
N LEU A 158 19.87 -4.81 0.48
CA LEU A 158 19.05 -6.03 0.45
C LEU A 158 19.84 -7.18 1.07
N GLU A 159 19.21 -7.94 1.97
CA GLU A 159 19.80 -9.11 2.62
C GLU A 159 18.87 -10.31 2.50
N GLU A 160 19.34 -11.39 1.88
CA GLU A 160 18.63 -12.67 1.88
C GLU A 160 18.85 -13.36 3.23
N ALA A 161 17.76 -13.72 3.90
CA ALA A 161 17.81 -14.52 5.13
C ALA A 161 17.96 -16.01 4.77
N ASN A 162 18.91 -16.65 5.44
CA ASN A 162 19.10 -18.10 5.35
C ASN A 162 17.97 -18.86 6.05
#